data_cd71c4aa5dd5a26c0af419df94912cbe
#
_entry.id   cd71c4aa5dd5a26c0af419df94912cbe
#
_cell.length_a   1.000
_cell.length_b   1.000
_cell.length_c   1.000
_cell.angle_alpha   90.00
_cell.angle_beta   90.00
_cell.angle_gamma   90.00
#
_symmetry.space_group_name_H-M   'P 1'
#
loop_
_entity.id
_entity.type
_entity.pdbx_description
1 polymer ?
#
loop_
_entity_poly.entity_id
_entity_poly.type
_entity_poly.pdbx_seq_one_letter_code
_entity_poly.pdbx_strand_id
1 'polypeptide(L)'
;KKLIEGTQTDADKNLVFLYTTDPTAQFSYINEAIGRGYNVLVMDGQLDSHFVGLLESKIEGSRFVRVDSDIIDNLIRKGDKKSTDLSGASLEMMTAIFKSQTPAVEKAEFLVQLEALAATSMPVTITVNEYMRRMKEMAAMQPGMNFYGQLPDTYSLVINTEHPLVAKIKEAAEKAIGADVEKDFAALSDAESKLSAVNSEVKDHKPTDDQQKQINELQTAMADSRKALTDKAADFAAKEPLVRQLIDLALLSTGLLRGRELSDFVNRSVSLL
;
A
#
# COMPACT_ATOMS: atom_id res chain seq x y z
N LYS A 1 10.90 -21.70 19.44
CA LYS A 1 12.01 -21.47 18.51
C LYS A 1 12.18 -22.65 17.56
N LYS A 2 12.59 -23.82 18.03
CA LYS A 2 12.92 -25.00 17.19
C LYS A 2 11.85 -25.36 16.14
N LEU A 3 10.58 -25.15 16.45
CA LEU A 3 9.46 -25.48 15.54
C LEU A 3 9.42 -24.62 14.27
N ILE A 4 9.82 -23.34 14.36
CA ILE A 4 9.68 -22.35 13.31
C ILE A 4 11.02 -21.94 12.69
N GLU A 5 12.15 -22.36 13.28
CA GLU A 5 13.49 -21.91 12.88
C GLU A 5 13.81 -22.23 11.42
N GLY A 6 13.37 -23.39 10.91
CA GLY A 6 13.58 -23.79 9.51
C GLY A 6 12.71 -23.06 8.49
N THR A 7 11.53 -22.56 8.91
CA THR A 7 10.54 -21.98 8.00
C THR A 7 10.40 -20.47 8.16
N GLN A 8 10.62 -19.93 9.35
CA GLN A 8 10.34 -18.53 9.69
C GLN A 8 11.60 -17.73 10.06
N THR A 9 12.77 -18.12 9.54
CA THR A 9 13.98 -17.31 9.60
C THR A 9 14.07 -16.44 8.35
N ASP A 10 14.23 -15.11 8.53
CA ASP A 10 14.36 -14.16 7.44
C ASP A 10 15.78 -14.13 6.84
N ALA A 11 15.98 -13.34 5.78
CA ALA A 11 17.29 -13.18 5.12
C ALA A 11 18.34 -12.55 6.03
N ASP A 12 17.92 -11.77 7.02
CA ASP A 12 18.78 -11.13 8.02
C ASP A 12 19.07 -12.06 9.22
N LYS A 13 18.64 -13.31 9.12
CA LYS A 13 18.77 -14.37 10.15
C LYS A 13 17.97 -14.11 11.43
N ASN A 14 16.96 -13.24 11.39
CA ASN A 14 16.05 -13.09 12.50
C ASN A 14 14.95 -14.14 12.42
N LEU A 15 14.59 -14.69 13.59
CA LEU A 15 13.47 -15.58 13.73
C LEU A 15 12.18 -14.78 13.83
N VAL A 16 11.30 -14.91 12.85
CA VAL A 16 10.05 -14.14 12.76
C VAL A 16 8.91 -14.93 13.39
N PHE A 17 8.36 -14.39 14.48
CA PHE A 17 7.13 -14.89 15.11
C PHE A 17 5.94 -14.15 14.51
N LEU A 18 5.18 -14.82 13.67
CA LEU A 18 3.91 -14.28 13.19
C LEU A 18 2.86 -14.41 14.29
N TYR A 19 2.04 -13.37 14.46
CA TYR A 19 0.95 -13.41 15.44
C TYR A 19 -0.32 -12.74 14.92
N THR A 20 -1.44 -13.10 15.51
CA THR A 20 -2.75 -12.47 15.32
C THR A 20 -3.30 -12.01 16.66
N THR A 21 -4.03 -10.87 16.65
CA THR A 21 -4.77 -10.36 17.81
C THR A 21 -6.28 -10.57 17.68
N ASP A 22 -6.76 -10.87 16.48
CA ASP A 22 -8.15 -11.22 16.19
C ASP A 22 -8.19 -12.30 15.09
N PRO A 23 -8.25 -13.59 15.48
CA PRO A 23 -8.26 -14.69 14.52
C PRO A 23 -9.43 -14.66 13.53
N THR A 24 -10.53 -14.00 13.89
CA THR A 24 -11.70 -13.89 13.01
C THR A 24 -11.52 -12.80 11.98
N ALA A 25 -11.16 -11.59 12.40
CA ALA A 25 -10.93 -10.46 11.51
C ALA A 25 -9.69 -10.67 10.61
N GLN A 26 -8.67 -11.38 11.10
CA GLN A 26 -7.41 -11.62 10.40
C GLN A 26 -7.33 -13.01 9.74
N PHE A 27 -8.48 -13.70 9.58
CA PHE A 27 -8.53 -15.09 9.10
C PHE A 27 -7.85 -15.26 7.73
N SER A 28 -8.05 -14.35 6.79
CA SER A 28 -7.45 -14.44 5.44
C SER A 28 -5.92 -14.42 5.48
N TYR A 29 -5.34 -13.56 6.30
CA TYR A 29 -3.88 -13.45 6.48
C TYR A 29 -3.31 -14.68 7.19
N ILE A 30 -4.02 -15.19 8.20
CA ILE A 30 -3.64 -16.43 8.91
C ILE A 30 -3.64 -17.60 7.93
N ASN A 31 -4.68 -17.73 7.12
CA ASN A 31 -4.82 -18.82 6.15
C ASN A 31 -3.72 -18.76 5.08
N GLU A 32 -3.35 -17.57 4.63
CA GLU A 32 -2.25 -17.39 3.69
C GLU A 32 -0.90 -17.78 4.33
N ALA A 33 -0.65 -17.39 5.60
CA ALA A 33 0.54 -17.75 6.34
C ALA A 33 0.64 -19.29 6.53
N ILE A 34 -0.47 -19.94 6.90
CA ILE A 34 -0.54 -21.40 7.06
C ILE A 34 -0.30 -22.10 5.71
N GLY A 35 -0.86 -21.57 4.61
CA GLY A 35 -0.65 -22.07 3.25
C GLY A 35 0.83 -22.04 2.82
N ARG A 36 1.64 -21.14 3.39
CA ARG A 36 3.10 -21.06 3.20
C ARG A 36 3.87 -21.96 4.19
N GLY A 37 3.20 -22.72 5.06
CA GLY A 37 3.80 -23.55 6.09
C GLY A 37 4.30 -22.77 7.30
N TYR A 38 3.80 -21.56 7.52
CA TYR A 38 4.15 -20.74 8.68
C TYR A 38 3.22 -21.00 9.85
N ASN A 39 3.74 -20.84 11.06
CA ASN A 39 2.98 -20.92 12.29
C ASN A 39 2.60 -19.51 12.76
N VAL A 40 1.37 -19.34 13.20
CA VAL A 40 0.85 -18.08 13.70
C VAL A 40 0.47 -18.24 15.17
N LEU A 41 0.96 -17.36 16.03
CA LEU A 41 0.59 -17.29 17.44
C LEU A 41 -0.73 -16.53 17.59
N VAL A 42 -1.62 -17.01 18.43
CA VAL A 42 -2.80 -16.26 18.86
C VAL A 42 -2.43 -15.45 20.09
N MET A 43 -2.52 -14.13 19.97
CA MET A 43 -2.19 -13.14 21.01
C MET A 43 -3.38 -12.18 21.16
N ASP A 44 -4.50 -12.69 21.64
CA ASP A 44 -5.79 -12.01 21.76
C ASP A 44 -6.08 -11.49 23.19
N GLY A 45 -5.15 -11.70 24.09
CA GLY A 45 -5.22 -11.19 25.46
C GLY A 45 -4.87 -9.70 25.55
N GLN A 46 -5.51 -8.99 26.48
CA GLN A 46 -5.30 -7.54 26.69
C GLN A 46 -3.84 -7.15 26.97
N LEU A 47 -3.04 -8.06 27.52
CA LEU A 47 -1.63 -7.82 27.84
C LEU A 47 -0.67 -8.30 26.76
N ASP A 48 -1.13 -9.06 25.79
CA ASP A 48 -0.25 -9.72 24.82
C ASP A 48 0.53 -8.74 23.95
N SER A 49 -0.10 -7.65 23.54
CA SER A 49 0.59 -6.57 22.77
C SER A 49 1.76 -5.95 23.56
N HIS A 50 1.69 -5.91 24.90
CA HIS A 50 2.79 -5.45 25.75
C HIS A 50 3.92 -6.46 25.83
N PHE A 51 3.57 -7.75 25.83
CA PHE A 51 4.54 -8.82 25.85
C PHE A 51 5.39 -8.87 24.59
N VAL A 52 4.87 -8.43 23.45
CA VAL A 52 5.62 -8.42 22.17
C VAL A 52 6.94 -7.65 22.32
N GLY A 53 6.92 -6.42 22.82
CA GLY A 53 8.14 -5.63 23.01
C GLY A 53 9.12 -6.25 24.03
N LEU A 54 8.58 -6.85 25.10
CA LEU A 54 9.38 -7.56 26.09
C LEU A 54 10.00 -8.84 25.50
N LEU A 55 9.25 -9.60 24.72
CA LEU A 55 9.74 -10.82 24.07
C LEU A 55 10.82 -10.51 23.04
N GLU A 56 10.66 -9.47 22.23
CA GLU A 56 11.68 -9.00 21.29
C GLU A 56 12.98 -8.64 22.02
N SER A 57 12.90 -7.99 23.18
CA SER A 57 14.08 -7.62 23.98
C SER A 57 14.76 -8.83 24.66
N LYS A 58 14.02 -9.89 24.94
CA LYS A 58 14.50 -11.10 25.65
C LYS A 58 14.96 -12.21 24.70
N ILE A 59 14.45 -12.22 23.49
CA ILE A 59 14.75 -13.27 22.51
C ILE A 59 15.61 -12.63 21.42
N GLU A 60 16.91 -12.58 21.63
CA GLU A 60 17.85 -12.05 20.66
C GLU A 60 17.65 -12.66 19.25
N GLY A 61 17.77 -11.83 18.22
CA GLY A 61 17.60 -12.25 16.82
C GLY A 61 16.17 -12.67 16.50
N SER A 62 15.16 -12.10 17.19
CA SER A 62 13.76 -12.36 16.88
C SER A 62 12.97 -11.09 16.62
N ARG A 63 11.92 -11.24 15.80
CA ARG A 63 10.92 -10.22 15.52
C ARG A 63 9.53 -10.81 15.72
N PHE A 64 8.62 -10.03 16.27
CA PHE A 64 7.21 -10.36 16.34
C PHE A 64 6.44 -9.47 15.34
N VAL A 65 5.75 -10.09 14.39
CA VAL A 65 5.09 -9.39 13.30
C VAL A 65 3.65 -9.85 13.21
N ARG A 66 2.70 -8.89 13.23
CA ARG A 66 1.29 -9.24 13.07
C ARG A 66 1.01 -9.61 11.63
N VAL A 67 0.17 -10.63 11.42
CA VAL A 67 -0.07 -11.24 10.10
C VAL A 67 -0.60 -10.29 9.03
N ASP A 68 -1.23 -9.20 9.43
CA ASP A 68 -1.81 -8.18 8.54
C ASP A 68 -0.93 -6.92 8.38
N SER A 69 0.28 -6.92 8.96
CA SER A 69 1.16 -5.74 8.92
C SER A 69 1.85 -5.53 7.58
N ASP A 70 1.98 -6.56 6.78
CA ASP A 70 2.49 -6.52 5.42
C ASP A 70 1.97 -7.75 4.64
N ILE A 71 2.22 -7.80 3.34
CA ILE A 71 1.99 -9.02 2.55
C ILE A 71 2.90 -10.14 3.04
N ILE A 72 2.44 -11.37 2.88
CA ILE A 72 3.12 -12.55 3.44
C ILE A 72 4.58 -12.69 3.00
N ASP A 73 4.89 -12.30 1.75
CA ASP A 73 6.24 -12.39 1.21
C ASP A 73 7.22 -11.40 1.87
N ASN A 74 6.71 -10.29 2.41
CA ASN A 74 7.50 -9.30 3.14
C ASN A 74 7.57 -9.60 4.64
N LEU A 75 6.58 -10.28 5.22
CA LEU A 75 6.57 -10.62 6.66
C LEU A 75 7.77 -11.50 7.03
N ILE A 76 8.09 -12.49 6.17
CA ILE A 76 9.26 -13.34 6.32
C ILE A 76 10.06 -13.29 5.01
N ARG A 77 10.85 -12.24 4.88
CA ARG A 77 11.65 -11.99 3.68
C ARG A 77 12.78 -13.00 3.56
N LYS A 78 12.71 -13.90 2.58
CA LYS A 78 13.71 -14.95 2.32
C LYS A 78 14.71 -14.62 1.21
N GLY A 79 14.53 -13.51 0.53
CA GLY A 79 15.38 -13.08 -0.59
C GLY A 79 15.13 -11.63 -0.95
N ASP A 80 15.68 -11.22 -2.08
CA ASP A 80 15.47 -9.88 -2.61
C ASP A 80 14.00 -9.69 -3.00
N LYS A 81 13.46 -8.51 -2.67
CA LYS A 81 12.11 -8.12 -3.07
C LYS A 81 12.06 -8.04 -4.59
N LYS A 82 11.14 -8.78 -5.21
CA LYS A 82 10.86 -8.61 -6.63
C LYS A 82 10.28 -7.21 -6.84
N SER A 83 10.98 -6.39 -7.59
CA SER A 83 10.41 -5.13 -8.07
C SER A 83 9.36 -5.43 -9.14
N THR A 84 8.32 -4.60 -9.20
CA THR A 84 7.41 -4.64 -10.37
C THR A 84 8.18 -4.26 -11.64
N ASP A 85 7.82 -4.87 -12.77
CA ASP A 85 8.36 -4.50 -14.09
C ASP A 85 7.77 -3.15 -14.58
N LEU A 86 6.79 -2.62 -13.87
CA LEU A 86 6.22 -1.31 -14.17
C LEU A 86 7.19 -0.19 -13.79
N SER A 87 7.38 0.75 -14.70
CA SER A 87 8.21 1.92 -14.49
C SER A 87 7.64 3.14 -15.23
N GLY A 88 8.10 4.31 -14.85
CA GLY A 88 7.73 5.55 -15.53
C GLY A 88 6.22 5.74 -15.63
N ALA A 89 5.74 6.06 -16.83
CA ALA A 89 4.34 6.36 -17.11
C ALA A 89 3.38 5.22 -16.73
N SER A 90 3.75 3.96 -16.96
CA SER A 90 2.91 2.80 -16.62
C SER A 90 2.72 2.66 -15.12
N LEU A 91 3.75 2.90 -14.32
CA LEU A 91 3.66 2.86 -12.85
C LEU A 91 2.74 3.97 -12.33
N GLU A 92 2.93 5.21 -12.80
CA GLU A 92 2.10 6.36 -12.43
C GLU A 92 0.64 6.16 -12.84
N MET A 93 0.41 5.67 -14.06
CA MET A 93 -0.93 5.38 -14.59
C MET A 93 -1.67 4.38 -13.70
N MET A 94 -1.05 3.23 -13.42
CA MET A 94 -1.69 2.19 -12.60
C MET A 94 -1.92 2.67 -11.16
N THR A 95 -0.96 3.41 -10.59
CA THR A 95 -1.12 4.01 -9.27
C THR A 95 -2.31 4.97 -9.23
N ALA A 96 -2.43 5.86 -10.22
CA ALA A 96 -3.52 6.82 -10.31
C ALA A 96 -4.89 6.14 -10.53
N ILE A 97 -4.96 5.09 -11.35
CA ILE A 97 -6.17 4.29 -11.58
C ILE A 97 -6.71 3.74 -10.26
N PHE A 98 -5.90 3.01 -9.51
CA PHE A 98 -6.34 2.41 -8.25
C PHE A 98 -6.61 3.47 -7.18
N LYS A 99 -5.78 4.51 -7.09
CA LYS A 99 -5.97 5.60 -6.14
C LYS A 99 -7.29 6.33 -6.36
N SER A 100 -7.70 6.56 -7.62
CA SER A 100 -8.93 7.26 -7.96
C SER A 100 -10.20 6.53 -7.50
N GLN A 101 -10.16 5.22 -7.38
CA GLN A 101 -11.28 4.37 -6.96
C GLN A 101 -11.22 3.96 -5.49
N THR A 102 -10.19 4.36 -4.77
CA THR A 102 -10.08 4.09 -3.33
C THR A 102 -11.10 4.95 -2.58
N PRO A 103 -12.01 4.35 -1.78
CA PRO A 103 -13.03 5.10 -1.09
C PRO A 103 -12.45 5.94 0.05
N ALA A 104 -13.12 7.05 0.36
CA ALA A 104 -12.86 7.80 1.58
C ALA A 104 -13.47 7.04 2.76
N VAL A 105 -12.65 6.35 3.53
CA VAL A 105 -13.04 5.71 4.79
C VAL A 105 -12.76 6.66 5.94
N GLU A 106 -13.73 6.86 6.83
CA GLU A 106 -13.58 7.77 7.96
C GLU A 106 -12.38 7.38 8.82
N LYS A 107 -11.48 8.32 9.08
CA LYS A 107 -10.23 8.13 9.85
C LYS A 107 -9.29 7.06 9.28
N ALA A 108 -9.31 6.85 7.97
CA ALA A 108 -8.37 5.97 7.29
C ALA A 108 -7.75 6.66 6.08
N GLU A 109 -6.46 6.44 5.89
CA GLU A 109 -5.69 6.86 4.70
C GLU A 109 -5.12 5.62 4.02
N PHE A 110 -5.23 5.59 2.69
CA PHE A 110 -4.71 4.49 1.87
C PHE A 110 -3.54 4.94 1.01
N LEU A 111 -2.43 4.22 1.15
CA LEU A 111 -1.26 4.35 0.28
C LEU A 111 -1.29 3.22 -0.75
N VAL A 112 -1.42 3.57 -2.01
CA VAL A 112 -1.39 2.59 -3.11
C VAL A 112 0.05 2.19 -3.40
N GLN A 113 0.31 0.88 -3.39
CA GLN A 113 1.61 0.28 -3.68
C GLN A 113 1.43 -0.82 -4.73
N LEU A 114 2.31 -0.85 -5.73
CA LEU A 114 2.31 -1.88 -6.76
C LEU A 114 3.48 -2.82 -6.51
N GLU A 115 3.19 -4.11 -6.39
CA GLU A 115 4.19 -5.14 -6.11
C GLU A 115 4.04 -6.35 -7.03
N ALA A 116 5.18 -6.95 -7.41
CA ALA A 116 5.18 -8.20 -8.15
C ALA A 116 5.12 -9.38 -7.18
N LEU A 117 3.93 -9.95 -7.00
CA LEU A 117 3.67 -11.11 -6.15
C LEU A 117 3.43 -12.37 -6.99
N ALA A 118 3.21 -13.51 -6.33
CA ALA A 118 2.79 -14.70 -7.06
C ALA A 118 1.43 -14.44 -7.78
N ALA A 119 1.31 -14.91 -9.01
CA ALA A 119 0.06 -14.76 -9.80
C ALA A 119 -1.16 -15.41 -9.14
N THR A 120 -0.93 -16.34 -8.21
CA THR A 120 -1.96 -17.04 -7.42
C THR A 120 -2.32 -16.32 -6.13
N SER A 121 -1.56 -15.30 -5.73
CA SER A 121 -1.88 -14.45 -4.58
C SER A 121 -3.05 -13.52 -4.91
N MET A 122 -3.65 -12.90 -3.90
CA MET A 122 -4.77 -11.97 -4.11
C MET A 122 -4.39 -10.82 -5.03
N PRO A 123 -5.31 -10.35 -5.90
CA PRO A 123 -5.05 -9.24 -6.82
C PRO A 123 -4.83 -7.90 -6.09
N VAL A 124 -5.52 -7.71 -4.98
CA VAL A 124 -5.41 -6.55 -4.11
C VAL A 124 -5.46 -7.01 -2.66
N THR A 125 -4.53 -6.52 -1.85
CA THR A 125 -4.46 -6.81 -0.41
C THR A 125 -4.33 -5.49 0.35
N ILE A 126 -5.00 -5.37 1.49
CA ILE A 126 -4.85 -4.23 2.39
C ILE A 126 -3.99 -4.66 3.56
N THR A 127 -2.94 -3.90 3.86
CA THR A 127 -2.09 -4.16 5.03
C THR A 127 -2.07 -2.94 5.96
N VAL A 128 -1.76 -3.17 7.23
CA VAL A 128 -1.77 -2.15 8.29
C VAL A 128 -0.34 -1.71 8.56
N ASN A 129 -0.08 -0.41 8.57
CA ASN A 129 1.25 0.08 8.95
C ASN A 129 1.58 -0.28 10.40
N GLU A 130 2.51 -1.22 10.59
CA GLU A 130 2.89 -1.77 11.90
C GLU A 130 3.41 -0.68 12.86
N TYR A 131 4.22 0.26 12.37
CA TYR A 131 4.77 1.33 13.18
C TYR A 131 3.65 2.25 13.70
N MET A 132 2.77 2.72 12.82
CA MET A 132 1.66 3.59 13.20
C MET A 132 0.70 2.88 14.15
N ARG A 133 0.43 1.61 13.92
CA ARG A 133 -0.40 0.79 14.79
C ARG A 133 0.20 0.69 16.20
N ARG A 134 1.48 0.29 16.32
CA ARG A 134 2.17 0.19 17.63
C ARG A 134 2.22 1.56 18.35
N MET A 135 2.46 2.64 17.61
CA MET A 135 2.45 3.99 18.19
C MET A 135 1.07 4.36 18.75
N LYS A 136 -0.02 4.03 18.06
CA LYS A 136 -1.38 4.25 18.54
C LYS A 136 -1.72 3.40 19.77
N GLU A 137 -1.35 2.13 19.77
CA GLU A 137 -1.54 1.25 20.92
C GLU A 137 -0.80 1.78 22.16
N MET A 138 0.45 2.22 22.00
CA MET A 138 1.21 2.86 23.08
C MET A 138 0.54 4.16 23.56
N ALA A 139 0.07 4.98 22.64
CA ALA A 139 -0.59 6.24 22.97
C ALA A 139 -1.91 6.05 23.75
N ALA A 140 -2.65 4.99 23.44
CA ALA A 140 -3.88 4.65 24.16
C ALA A 140 -3.66 4.35 25.66
N MET A 141 -2.43 4.00 26.03
CA MET A 141 -2.06 3.60 27.38
C MET A 141 -1.36 4.70 28.19
N GLN A 142 -0.85 5.75 27.53
CA GLN A 142 -0.13 6.83 28.20
C GLN A 142 -0.97 8.11 28.18
N PRO A 143 -1.48 8.59 29.31
CA PRO A 143 -2.11 9.90 29.42
C PRO A 143 -1.11 10.99 28.99
N GLY A 144 -1.43 11.73 27.93
CA GLY A 144 -0.58 12.79 27.36
C GLY A 144 -0.09 12.53 25.95
N MET A 145 -0.18 11.30 25.40
CA MET A 145 0.13 10.98 24.00
C MET A 145 -1.13 10.93 23.10
N ASN A 146 -2.22 11.56 23.49
CA ASN A 146 -3.51 11.55 22.77
C ASN A 146 -3.44 12.01 21.32
N PHE A 147 -2.38 12.74 20.93
CA PHE A 147 -2.18 13.18 19.55
C PHE A 147 -2.12 12.00 18.58
N TYR A 148 -1.38 10.95 18.90
CA TYR A 148 -1.27 9.77 18.02
C TYR A 148 -2.58 8.99 17.89
N GLY A 149 -3.39 8.97 18.94
CA GLY A 149 -4.72 8.34 18.92
C GLY A 149 -5.75 9.04 18.02
N GLN A 150 -5.50 10.30 17.64
CA GLN A 150 -6.37 11.09 16.75
C GLN A 150 -5.95 11.02 15.27
N LEU A 151 -4.74 10.52 14.98
CA LEU A 151 -4.28 10.37 13.60
C LEU A 151 -5.12 9.32 12.87
N PRO A 152 -5.36 9.48 11.56
CA PRO A 152 -6.02 8.45 10.77
C PRO A 152 -5.23 7.13 10.79
N ASP A 153 -5.91 6.02 10.61
CA ASP A 153 -5.25 4.74 10.36
C ASP A 153 -4.64 4.75 8.98
N THR A 154 -3.39 4.32 8.87
CA THR A 154 -2.70 4.25 7.60
C THR A 154 -2.66 2.80 7.13
N TYR A 155 -3.26 2.58 5.97
CA TYR A 155 -3.30 1.29 5.29
C TYR A 155 -2.49 1.35 4.00
N SER A 156 -1.84 0.25 3.64
CA SER A 156 -1.30 0.07 2.30
C SER A 156 -2.28 -0.76 1.48
N LEU A 157 -2.69 -0.21 0.33
CA LEU A 157 -3.44 -0.92 -0.70
C LEU A 157 -2.43 -1.51 -1.68
N VAL A 158 -2.08 -2.77 -1.49
CA VAL A 158 -1.06 -3.46 -2.29
C VAL A 158 -1.71 -4.14 -3.48
N ILE A 159 -1.31 -3.71 -4.67
CA ILE A 159 -1.79 -4.21 -5.96
C ILE A 159 -0.78 -5.21 -6.51
N ASN A 160 -1.20 -6.44 -6.75
CA ASN A 160 -0.36 -7.48 -7.32
C ASN A 160 -0.29 -7.35 -8.85
N THR A 161 0.83 -6.85 -9.36
CA THR A 161 1.02 -6.61 -10.80
C THR A 161 1.07 -7.88 -11.64
N GLU A 162 1.40 -9.03 -11.03
CA GLU A 162 1.45 -10.33 -11.72
C GLU A 162 0.09 -11.06 -11.75
N HIS A 163 -0.92 -10.55 -11.04
CA HIS A 163 -2.22 -11.17 -11.03
C HIS A 163 -2.96 -10.96 -12.36
N PRO A 164 -3.57 -12.01 -12.99
CA PRO A 164 -4.20 -11.91 -14.31
C PRO A 164 -5.29 -10.83 -14.43
N LEU A 165 -6.05 -10.56 -13.36
CA LEU A 165 -7.07 -9.49 -13.37
C LEU A 165 -6.43 -8.09 -13.38
N VAL A 166 -5.30 -7.90 -12.72
CA VAL A 166 -4.56 -6.64 -12.72
C VAL A 166 -3.88 -6.43 -14.07
N ALA A 167 -3.29 -7.49 -14.65
CA ALA A 167 -2.74 -7.46 -16.00
C ALA A 167 -3.79 -7.07 -17.04
N LYS A 168 -5.01 -7.59 -16.93
CA LYS A 168 -6.14 -7.22 -17.80
C LYS A 168 -6.50 -5.73 -17.68
N ILE A 169 -6.52 -5.18 -16.47
CA ILE A 169 -6.75 -3.74 -16.26
C ILE A 169 -5.64 -2.93 -16.92
N LYS A 170 -4.38 -3.33 -16.73
CA LYS A 170 -3.22 -2.69 -17.33
C LYS A 170 -3.32 -2.64 -18.85
N GLU A 171 -3.57 -3.78 -19.51
CA GLU A 171 -3.73 -3.86 -20.97
C GLU A 171 -4.86 -2.96 -21.47
N ALA A 172 -6.00 -2.95 -20.78
CA ALA A 172 -7.12 -2.08 -21.14
C ALA A 172 -6.77 -0.60 -20.98
N ALA A 173 -6.07 -0.22 -19.92
CA ALA A 173 -5.62 1.15 -19.67
C ALA A 173 -4.57 1.61 -20.69
N GLU A 174 -3.57 0.78 -20.99
CA GLU A 174 -2.54 1.07 -21.99
C GLU A 174 -3.17 1.32 -23.36
N LYS A 175 -4.14 0.50 -23.74
CA LYS A 175 -4.88 0.67 -25.02
C LYS A 175 -5.72 1.94 -25.06
N ALA A 176 -6.36 2.31 -23.94
CA ALA A 176 -7.33 3.42 -23.89
C ALA A 176 -6.68 4.78 -23.68
N ILE A 177 -5.68 4.86 -22.81
CA ILE A 177 -5.09 6.13 -22.34
C ILE A 177 -3.55 6.15 -22.33
N GLY A 178 -2.88 5.02 -22.66
CA GLY A 178 -1.44 4.86 -22.51
C GLY A 178 -0.62 5.95 -23.22
N ALA A 179 -0.92 6.25 -24.51
CA ALA A 179 -0.19 7.26 -25.27
C ALA A 179 -0.35 8.68 -24.69
N ASP A 180 -1.54 9.01 -24.20
CA ASP A 180 -1.81 10.32 -23.58
C ASP A 180 -1.13 10.45 -22.21
N VAL A 181 -1.13 9.39 -21.41
CA VAL A 181 -0.44 9.33 -20.11
C VAL A 181 1.07 9.43 -20.31
N GLU A 182 1.63 8.75 -21.30
CA GLU A 182 3.06 8.81 -21.59
C GLU A 182 3.51 10.25 -21.97
N LYS A 183 2.68 10.97 -22.73
CA LYS A 183 2.92 12.38 -23.06
C LYS A 183 2.92 13.28 -21.82
N ASP A 184 1.91 13.11 -20.93
CA ASP A 184 1.81 13.91 -19.71
C ASP A 184 2.96 13.56 -18.73
N PHE A 185 3.33 12.29 -18.64
CA PHE A 185 4.46 11.82 -17.83
C PHE A 185 5.79 12.36 -18.36
N ALA A 186 6.00 12.38 -19.68
CA ALA A 186 7.20 12.96 -20.28
C ALA A 186 7.31 14.47 -19.98
N ALA A 187 6.20 15.20 -20.05
CA ALA A 187 6.16 16.62 -19.71
C ALA A 187 6.44 16.85 -18.21
N LEU A 188 5.91 15.99 -17.32
CA LEU A 188 6.18 16.04 -15.89
C LEU A 188 7.66 15.79 -15.61
N SER A 189 8.26 14.75 -16.18
CA SER A 189 9.66 14.37 -15.99
C SER A 189 10.63 15.43 -16.52
N ASP A 190 10.31 16.07 -17.66
CA ASP A 190 11.08 17.20 -18.21
C ASP A 190 11.06 18.40 -17.25
N ALA A 191 9.87 18.75 -16.74
CA ALA A 191 9.73 19.86 -15.80
C ALA A 191 10.44 19.57 -14.47
N GLU A 192 10.38 18.33 -13.95
CA GLU A 192 11.12 17.88 -12.75
C GLU A 192 12.62 18.00 -12.95
N SER A 193 13.13 17.57 -14.10
CA SER A 193 14.55 17.64 -14.43
C SER A 193 15.05 19.09 -14.51
N LYS A 194 14.27 19.97 -15.14
CA LYS A 194 14.58 21.40 -15.21
C LYS A 194 14.53 22.07 -13.85
N LEU A 195 13.54 21.75 -13.03
CA LEU A 195 13.42 22.27 -11.66
C LEU A 195 14.59 21.83 -10.79
N SER A 196 15.03 20.58 -10.91
CA SER A 196 16.19 20.06 -10.22
C SER A 196 17.49 20.78 -10.62
N ALA A 197 17.66 21.11 -11.91
CA ALA A 197 18.79 21.88 -12.41
C ALA A 197 18.81 23.29 -11.82
N VAL A 198 17.68 24.02 -11.87
CA VAL A 198 17.58 25.36 -11.29
C VAL A 198 17.82 25.35 -9.79
N ASN A 199 17.26 24.40 -9.06
CA ASN A 199 17.47 24.25 -7.61
C ASN A 199 18.94 23.94 -7.28
N SER A 200 19.66 23.22 -8.13
CA SER A 200 21.08 22.94 -7.96
C SER A 200 21.95 24.20 -8.16
N GLU A 201 21.56 25.08 -9.07
CA GLU A 201 22.24 26.37 -9.28
C GLU A 201 22.05 27.34 -8.12
N VAL A 202 20.87 27.31 -7.45
CA VAL A 202 20.56 28.23 -6.34
C VAL A 202 20.87 27.64 -4.96
N LYS A 203 21.49 26.45 -4.90
CA LYS A 203 21.71 25.73 -3.64
C LYS A 203 22.43 26.53 -2.56
N ASP A 204 23.36 27.41 -2.95
CA ASP A 204 24.23 28.16 -2.04
C ASP A 204 23.87 29.64 -1.90
N HIS A 205 22.81 30.11 -2.56
CA HIS A 205 22.35 31.50 -2.51
C HIS A 205 20.83 31.61 -2.67
N LYS A 206 20.27 32.78 -2.37
CA LYS A 206 18.85 33.03 -2.66
C LYS A 206 18.64 33.11 -4.16
N PRO A 207 17.53 32.52 -4.70
CA PRO A 207 17.20 32.65 -6.11
C PRO A 207 17.02 34.13 -6.50
N THR A 208 17.44 34.46 -7.70
CA THR A 208 17.11 35.75 -8.32
C THR A 208 15.62 35.77 -8.67
N ASP A 209 15.09 36.98 -8.96
CA ASP A 209 13.68 37.11 -9.32
C ASP A 209 13.32 36.28 -10.57
N ASP A 210 14.22 36.21 -11.55
CA ASP A 210 14.05 35.40 -12.76
C ASP A 210 14.07 33.90 -12.44
N GLN A 211 14.99 33.45 -11.59
CA GLN A 211 15.04 32.05 -11.15
C GLN A 211 13.80 31.67 -10.33
N GLN A 212 13.33 32.56 -9.45
CA GLN A 212 12.11 32.34 -8.69
C GLN A 212 10.87 32.22 -9.61
N LYS A 213 10.80 33.07 -10.63
CA LYS A 213 9.75 32.98 -11.65
C LYS A 213 9.81 31.67 -12.41
N GLN A 214 10.98 31.24 -12.84
CA GLN A 214 11.19 29.96 -13.53
C GLN A 214 10.81 28.77 -12.63
N ILE A 215 11.18 28.78 -11.34
CA ILE A 215 10.78 27.76 -10.36
C ILE A 215 9.25 27.67 -10.29
N ASN A 216 8.56 28.81 -10.17
CA ASN A 216 7.10 28.85 -10.08
C ASN A 216 6.42 28.33 -11.36
N GLU A 217 6.93 28.69 -12.53
CA GLU A 217 6.44 28.22 -13.83
C GLU A 217 6.60 26.70 -13.97
N LEU A 218 7.76 26.16 -13.59
CA LEU A 218 8.03 24.71 -13.61
C LEU A 218 7.15 23.96 -12.63
N GLN A 219 6.97 24.47 -11.41
CA GLN A 219 6.06 23.86 -10.42
C GLN A 219 4.61 23.84 -10.91
N THR A 220 4.17 24.90 -11.59
CA THR A 220 2.83 24.96 -12.19
C THR A 220 2.71 23.91 -13.31
N ALA A 221 3.68 23.85 -14.22
CA ALA A 221 3.70 22.86 -15.29
C ALA A 221 3.69 21.41 -14.77
N MET A 222 4.42 21.13 -13.70
CA MET A 222 4.40 19.83 -13.02
C MET A 222 3.01 19.51 -12.45
N ALA A 223 2.39 20.48 -11.76
CA ALA A 223 1.08 20.29 -11.18
C ALA A 223 0.00 20.04 -12.26
N ASP A 224 0.06 20.78 -13.37
CA ASP A 224 -0.86 20.63 -14.50
C ASP A 224 -0.69 19.26 -15.19
N SER A 225 0.55 18.84 -15.47
CA SER A 225 0.82 17.53 -16.08
C SER A 225 0.40 16.37 -15.17
N ARG A 226 0.69 16.46 -13.87
CA ARG A 226 0.25 15.46 -12.88
C ARG A 226 -1.27 15.40 -12.77
N LYS A 227 -1.93 16.56 -12.79
CA LYS A 227 -3.38 16.63 -12.78
C LYS A 227 -3.97 16.01 -14.04
N ALA A 228 -3.45 16.34 -15.24
CA ALA A 228 -3.93 15.77 -16.50
C ALA A 228 -3.82 14.25 -16.53
N LEU A 229 -2.70 13.68 -16.07
CA LEU A 229 -2.50 12.24 -15.92
C LEU A 229 -3.52 11.63 -14.94
N THR A 230 -3.71 12.24 -13.79
CA THR A 230 -4.63 11.75 -12.76
C THR A 230 -6.09 11.79 -13.22
N ASP A 231 -6.50 12.87 -13.90
CA ASP A 231 -7.86 13.01 -14.42
C ASP A 231 -8.16 11.94 -15.49
N LYS A 232 -7.24 11.67 -16.42
CA LYS A 232 -7.38 10.59 -17.43
C LYS A 232 -7.47 9.21 -16.79
N ALA A 233 -6.62 8.95 -15.80
CA ALA A 233 -6.66 7.69 -15.06
C ALA A 233 -7.98 7.50 -14.30
N ALA A 234 -8.51 8.56 -13.69
CA ALA A 234 -9.79 8.54 -12.99
C ALA A 234 -10.97 8.32 -13.96
N ASP A 235 -10.96 8.98 -15.10
CA ASP A 235 -11.98 8.83 -16.15
C ASP A 235 -12.00 7.40 -16.73
N PHE A 236 -10.82 6.79 -16.89
CA PHE A 236 -10.71 5.39 -17.29
C PHE A 236 -11.25 4.47 -16.19
N ALA A 237 -10.79 4.66 -14.95
CA ALA A 237 -11.17 3.80 -13.83
C ALA A 237 -12.68 3.84 -13.53
N ALA A 238 -13.33 5.00 -13.74
CA ALA A 238 -14.77 5.13 -13.58
C ALA A 238 -15.58 4.28 -14.59
N LYS A 239 -14.98 3.95 -15.74
CA LYS A 239 -15.58 3.13 -16.80
C LYS A 239 -15.15 1.66 -16.73
N GLU A 240 -14.17 1.33 -15.90
CA GLU A 240 -13.66 -0.04 -15.71
C GLU A 240 -14.09 -0.59 -14.32
N PRO A 241 -15.24 -1.26 -14.25
CA PRO A 241 -15.83 -1.70 -12.98
C PRO A 241 -14.96 -2.70 -12.22
N LEU A 242 -14.04 -3.39 -12.92
CA LEU A 242 -13.14 -4.36 -12.31
C LEU A 242 -12.20 -3.70 -11.29
N VAL A 243 -11.75 -2.47 -11.54
CA VAL A 243 -10.87 -1.73 -10.61
C VAL A 243 -11.55 -1.59 -9.25
N ARG A 244 -12.77 -1.03 -9.23
CA ARG A 244 -13.53 -0.85 -7.99
C ARG A 244 -13.87 -2.17 -7.33
N GLN A 245 -14.22 -3.20 -8.13
CA GLN A 245 -14.55 -4.51 -7.62
C GLN A 245 -13.39 -5.16 -6.85
N LEU A 246 -12.16 -5.06 -7.37
CA LEU A 246 -10.98 -5.60 -6.70
C LEU A 246 -10.66 -4.87 -5.39
N ILE A 247 -10.81 -3.54 -5.37
CA ILE A 247 -10.62 -2.74 -4.15
C ILE A 247 -11.66 -3.12 -3.11
N ASP A 248 -12.93 -3.22 -3.49
CA ASP A 248 -14.00 -3.55 -2.56
C ASP A 248 -13.89 -4.98 -2.00
N LEU A 249 -13.39 -5.95 -2.79
CA LEU A 249 -13.06 -7.29 -2.28
C LEU A 249 -11.99 -7.23 -1.19
N ALA A 250 -10.95 -6.41 -1.38
CA ALA A 250 -9.91 -6.23 -0.37
C ALA A 250 -10.46 -5.52 0.89
N LEU A 251 -11.29 -4.49 0.73
CA LEU A 251 -11.96 -3.82 1.85
C LEU A 251 -12.93 -4.75 2.60
N LEU A 252 -13.62 -5.63 1.89
CA LEU A 252 -14.52 -6.63 2.49
C LEU A 252 -13.73 -7.62 3.36
N SER A 253 -12.59 -8.11 2.87
CA SER A 253 -11.75 -9.07 3.59
C SER A 253 -11.16 -8.51 4.89
N THR A 254 -11.03 -7.19 5.00
CA THR A 254 -10.53 -6.48 6.20
C THR A 254 -11.64 -5.91 7.07
N GLY A 255 -12.91 -6.10 6.69
CA GLY A 255 -14.07 -5.55 7.41
C GLY A 255 -14.22 -4.04 7.31
N LEU A 256 -13.49 -3.40 6.39
CA LEU A 256 -13.58 -1.95 6.13
C LEU A 256 -14.75 -1.59 5.22
N LEU A 257 -15.26 -2.54 4.41
CA LEU A 257 -16.41 -2.34 3.54
C LEU A 257 -17.70 -2.47 4.35
N ARG A 258 -18.43 -1.38 4.55
CA ARG A 258 -19.62 -1.35 5.41
C ARG A 258 -20.72 -0.45 4.84
N GLY A 259 -21.93 -0.61 5.35
CA GLY A 259 -23.06 0.28 5.08
C GLY A 259 -23.41 0.34 3.59
N ARG A 260 -23.53 1.56 3.07
CA ARG A 260 -23.92 1.82 1.67
C ARG A 260 -22.94 1.20 0.67
N GLU A 261 -21.63 1.33 0.92
CA GLU A 261 -20.60 0.80 0.02
C GLU A 261 -20.66 -0.73 -0.12
N LEU A 262 -20.96 -1.43 0.99
CA LEU A 262 -21.21 -2.88 0.95
C LEU A 262 -22.44 -3.22 0.10
N SER A 263 -23.53 -2.46 0.22
CA SER A 263 -24.72 -2.64 -0.59
C SER A 263 -24.44 -2.41 -2.09
N ASP A 264 -23.71 -1.35 -2.41
CA ASP A 264 -23.32 -1.02 -3.78
C ASP A 264 -22.39 -2.09 -4.37
N PHE A 265 -21.47 -2.64 -3.58
CA PHE A 265 -20.62 -3.77 -3.95
C PHE A 265 -21.45 -5.03 -4.27
N VAL A 266 -22.39 -5.39 -3.41
CA VAL A 266 -23.29 -6.55 -3.64
C VAL A 266 -24.07 -6.37 -4.94
N ASN A 267 -24.67 -5.19 -5.17
CA ASN A 267 -25.41 -4.90 -6.39
C ASN A 267 -24.54 -5.02 -7.66
N ARG A 268 -23.31 -4.49 -7.64
CA ARG A 268 -22.36 -4.68 -8.75
C ARG A 268 -22.00 -6.14 -8.96
N SER A 269 -21.73 -6.88 -7.88
CA SER A 269 -21.37 -8.29 -7.96
C SER A 269 -22.47 -9.11 -8.60
N VAL A 270 -23.72 -8.84 -8.25
CA VAL A 270 -24.89 -9.51 -8.87
C VAL A 270 -25.02 -9.15 -10.36
N SER A 271 -24.71 -7.93 -10.76
CA SER A 271 -24.77 -7.52 -12.17
C SER A 271 -23.65 -8.08 -13.05
N LEU A 272 -22.61 -8.64 -12.45
CA LEU A 272 -21.50 -9.28 -13.16
C LEU A 272 -21.69 -10.80 -13.35
N LEU A 273 -22.68 -11.39 -12.67
CA LEU A 273 -23.09 -12.79 -12.80
C LEU A 273 -24.10 -12.98 -13.94
#